data_2d2abd063c9a102d60e9dc45f80f35da
#
_entry.id   2d2abd063c9a102d60e9dc45f80f35da
#
_cell.length_a   1.000
_cell.length_b   1.000
_cell.length_c   1.000
_cell.angle_alpha   90.00
_cell.angle_beta   90.00
_cell.angle_gamma   90.00
#
_symmetry.space_group_name_H-M   'P 1'
#
loop_
_entity.id
_entity.type
_entity.pdbx_description
1 polymer ?
#
loop_
_entity_poly.entity_id
_entity_poly.type
_entity_poly.pdbx_seq_one_letter_code
_entity_poly.pdbx_strand_id
1 'polypeptide(L)'
;MYVIASQCYLYGELILLVEFPRLTHEVSALERESPGKLVVLHGYLGTRKDISKHMSFLPLQSKDLSCSVQLISFAHSGDGQDKPAHSKLKTLNSHTPVVIRGVLKARKPAKGDFTSGIKMINNVEVDLIDIQPLNKFPKDIIVTSETFFPPEQRHLQIRTNKEIRDALLFRAKVADICRQQLREEEFLEIETPLLFKSTPEGAREFLVPTRTKGLAYALPQSPQQYKQILMASGIPKYFQIARCFRDEDHRADRQPEFTQVRT
;
A
#
# COMPACT_ATOMS: atom_id res chain seq x y z
N MET A 1 3.61 9.13 13.58
CA MET A 1 2.16 9.34 13.35
C MET A 1 1.42 8.37 14.25
N TYR A 2 0.84 8.87 15.33
CA TYR A 2 0.09 8.06 16.30
C TYR A 2 -1.21 7.61 15.63
N VAL A 3 -1.43 6.30 15.51
CA VAL A 3 -2.78 5.78 15.36
C VAL A 3 -3.34 5.79 16.79
N ILE A 4 -3.92 6.91 17.19
CA ILE A 4 -4.79 6.95 18.34
C ILE A 4 -6.06 6.24 17.87
N ALA A 5 -6.29 5.02 18.37
CA ALA A 5 -7.60 4.41 18.29
C ALA A 5 -8.53 5.22 19.19
N SER A 6 -9.11 6.30 18.63
CA SER A 6 -10.24 6.99 19.23
C SER A 6 -11.41 6.02 19.25
N GLN A 7 -12.08 5.94 20.39
CA GLN A 7 -13.29 5.15 20.63
C GLN A 7 -14.30 5.34 19.49
N CYS A 8 -14.41 4.36 18.59
CA CYS A 8 -15.54 4.25 17.69
C CYS A 8 -16.57 3.35 18.36
N TYR A 9 -17.65 3.95 18.88
CA TYR A 9 -18.86 3.23 19.23
C TYR A 9 -19.60 2.86 17.94
N LEU A 10 -19.53 1.62 17.53
CA LEU A 10 -20.45 1.04 16.56
C LEU A 10 -21.18 -0.10 17.25
N TYR A 11 -22.48 0.10 17.48
CA TYR A 11 -23.42 -0.91 17.99
C TYR A 11 -23.14 -1.51 19.37
N GLY A 12 -22.94 -0.68 20.42
CA GLY A 12 -23.12 -1.14 21.80
C GLY A 12 -22.17 -2.22 22.35
N GLU A 13 -21.20 -2.70 21.60
CA GLU A 13 -20.19 -3.64 22.07
C GLU A 13 -18.93 -2.92 22.53
N LEU A 14 -18.45 -3.34 23.71
CA LEU A 14 -17.22 -2.86 24.31
C LEU A 14 -16.03 -3.31 23.41
N ILE A 15 -15.50 -2.40 22.60
CA ILE A 15 -14.28 -2.68 21.86
C ILE A 15 -13.14 -2.68 22.88
N LEU A 16 -12.66 -3.85 23.23
CA LEU A 16 -11.42 -4.01 23.99
C LEU A 16 -10.29 -3.33 23.21
N LEU A 17 -9.78 -2.23 23.75
CA LEU A 17 -8.58 -1.57 23.26
C LEU A 17 -7.40 -2.53 23.42
N VAL A 18 -7.03 -3.20 22.34
CA VAL A 18 -5.81 -4.00 22.31
C VAL A 18 -4.64 -3.03 22.17
N GLU A 19 -3.91 -2.83 23.25
CA GLU A 19 -2.66 -2.07 23.18
C GLU A 19 -1.59 -2.88 22.46
N PHE A 20 -1.20 -2.40 21.28
CA PHE A 20 -0.09 -2.98 20.54
C PHE A 20 1.25 -2.42 21.04
N PRO A 21 2.30 -3.24 21.14
CA PRO A 21 3.62 -2.77 21.48
C PRO A 21 4.10 -1.69 20.52
N ARG A 22 4.73 -0.65 21.06
CA ARG A 22 5.24 0.47 20.27
C ARG A 22 6.31 -0.01 19.30
N LEU A 23 6.15 0.31 18.02
CA LEU A 23 7.15 0.04 16.97
C LEU A 23 8.49 0.68 17.35
N THR A 24 9.57 -0.09 17.34
CA THR A 24 10.93 0.41 17.60
C THR A 24 11.69 0.68 16.31
N HIS A 25 11.52 -0.18 15.30
CA HIS A 25 12.25 -0.11 14.04
C HIS A 25 11.34 -0.49 12.88
N GLU A 26 11.59 0.11 11.72
CA GLU A 26 11.06 -0.38 10.45
C GLU A 26 11.91 -1.56 9.98
N VAL A 27 11.32 -2.52 9.27
CA VAL A 27 12.06 -3.68 8.74
C VAL A 27 13.24 -3.23 7.87
N SER A 28 13.06 -2.21 7.04
CA SER A 28 14.13 -1.65 6.18
C SER A 28 15.32 -1.09 6.94
N ALA A 29 15.13 -0.63 8.17
CA ALA A 29 16.19 -0.06 8.98
C ALA A 29 17.11 -1.13 9.61
N LEU A 30 16.67 -2.39 9.68
CA LEU A 30 17.41 -3.48 10.35
C LEU A 30 18.75 -3.81 9.69
N GLU A 31 18.92 -3.46 8.42
CA GLU A 31 20.18 -3.68 7.69
C GLU A 31 21.38 -2.95 8.36
N ARG A 32 21.09 -1.86 9.09
CA ARG A 32 22.08 -1.01 9.78
C ARG A 32 22.19 -1.29 11.28
N GLU A 33 21.36 -2.20 11.80
CA GLU A 33 21.30 -2.49 13.22
C GLU A 33 22.26 -3.59 13.63
N SER A 34 22.74 -3.52 14.89
CA SER A 34 23.66 -4.50 15.47
C SER A 34 22.91 -5.67 16.10
N PRO A 35 23.42 -6.89 16.01
CA PRO A 35 22.89 -8.05 16.75
C PRO A 35 22.83 -7.80 18.26
N GLY A 36 21.88 -8.45 18.92
CA GLY A 36 21.64 -8.33 20.36
C GLY A 36 20.56 -7.34 20.76
N LYS A 37 20.11 -6.45 19.84
CA LYS A 37 19.04 -5.49 20.13
C LYS A 37 17.68 -6.16 20.20
N LEU A 38 16.86 -5.73 21.16
CA LEU A 38 15.45 -6.05 21.22
C LEU A 38 14.70 -5.14 20.24
N VAL A 39 13.88 -5.74 19.36
CA VAL A 39 13.10 -5.01 18.36
C VAL A 39 11.62 -5.36 18.45
N VAL A 40 10.78 -4.36 18.16
CA VAL A 40 9.36 -4.51 17.91
C VAL A 40 9.10 -4.07 16.47
N LEU A 41 8.59 -4.99 15.65
CA LEU A 41 8.39 -4.80 14.22
C LEU A 41 6.94 -5.05 13.84
N HIS A 42 6.46 -4.31 12.86
CA HIS A 42 5.19 -4.55 12.18
C HIS A 42 5.46 -5.07 10.78
N GLY A 43 4.69 -6.05 10.34
CA GLY A 43 4.85 -6.58 9.00
C GLY A 43 3.85 -7.67 8.67
N TYR A 44 4.09 -8.33 7.57
CA TYR A 44 3.27 -9.43 7.09
C TYR A 44 4.07 -10.73 7.10
N LEU A 45 3.46 -11.79 7.60
CA LEU A 45 4.10 -13.11 7.59
C LEU A 45 4.23 -13.62 6.15
N GLY A 46 5.40 -14.09 5.79
CA GLY A 46 5.58 -14.85 4.57
C GLY A 46 5.33 -16.35 4.77
N THR A 47 5.68 -17.14 3.78
CA THR A 47 5.51 -18.59 3.83
C THR A 47 6.43 -19.20 4.89
N ARG A 48 5.84 -19.94 5.84
CA ARG A 48 6.56 -20.64 6.89
C ARG A 48 7.21 -21.92 6.36
N LYS A 49 8.45 -22.17 6.80
CA LYS A 49 9.18 -23.43 6.59
C LYS A 49 9.48 -24.05 7.95
N ASP A 50 8.89 -25.19 8.24
CA ASP A 50 9.16 -25.95 9.45
C ASP A 50 10.34 -26.89 9.18
N ILE A 51 11.45 -26.69 9.86
CA ILE A 51 12.64 -27.57 9.79
C ILE A 51 12.46 -28.76 10.71
N SER A 52 11.82 -28.55 11.86
CA SER A 52 11.47 -29.58 12.82
C SER A 52 10.20 -29.22 13.58
N LYS A 53 9.73 -30.10 14.46
CA LYS A 53 8.62 -29.77 15.38
C LYS A 53 8.91 -28.58 16.28
N HIS A 54 10.21 -28.28 16.51
CA HIS A 54 10.67 -27.29 17.47
C HIS A 54 11.26 -26.04 16.83
N MET A 55 11.37 -25.96 15.50
CA MET A 55 12.03 -24.87 14.83
C MET A 55 11.33 -24.51 13.50
N SER A 56 11.01 -23.26 13.34
CA SER A 56 10.39 -22.72 12.11
C SER A 56 11.10 -21.46 11.65
N PHE A 57 11.20 -21.30 10.34
CA PHE A 57 11.67 -20.10 9.66
C PHE A 57 10.55 -19.50 8.81
N LEU A 58 10.49 -18.18 8.75
CA LEU A 58 9.60 -17.47 7.85
C LEU A 58 10.10 -16.03 7.63
N PRO A 59 9.85 -15.44 6.45
CA PRO A 59 10.14 -14.03 6.25
C PRO A 59 9.06 -13.17 6.91
N LEU A 60 9.47 -12.08 7.56
CA LEU A 60 8.61 -10.96 7.89
C LEU A 60 8.80 -9.89 6.82
N GLN A 61 7.76 -9.63 6.05
CA GLN A 61 7.76 -8.61 5.01
C GLN A 61 7.43 -7.25 5.62
N SER A 62 8.12 -6.20 5.16
CA SER A 62 7.82 -4.82 5.56
C SER A 62 6.38 -4.42 5.19
N LYS A 63 5.85 -3.39 5.83
CA LYS A 63 4.49 -2.88 5.58
C LYS A 63 4.26 -2.44 4.14
N ASP A 64 5.30 -1.92 3.48
CA ASP A 64 5.30 -1.49 2.08
C ASP A 64 5.71 -2.61 1.10
N LEU A 65 6.00 -3.81 1.60
CA LEU A 65 6.46 -4.97 0.83
C LEU A 65 7.75 -4.74 0.04
N SER A 66 8.57 -3.76 0.41
CA SER A 66 9.84 -3.44 -0.25
C SER A 66 10.96 -4.39 0.17
N CYS A 67 10.94 -4.83 1.42
CA CYS A 67 11.97 -5.70 1.99
C CYS A 67 11.39 -6.73 2.96
N SER A 68 12.22 -7.69 3.35
CA SER A 68 11.87 -8.70 4.33
C SER A 68 13.07 -9.07 5.19
N VAL A 69 12.82 -9.55 6.40
CA VAL A 69 13.81 -10.11 7.33
C VAL A 69 13.39 -11.50 7.74
N GLN A 70 14.35 -12.40 7.94
CA GLN A 70 14.06 -13.74 8.42
C GLN A 70 13.69 -13.74 9.90
N LEU A 71 12.55 -14.33 10.25
CA LEU A 71 12.20 -14.69 11.61
C LEU A 71 12.61 -16.12 11.86
N ILE A 72 13.14 -16.38 13.05
CA ILE A 72 13.37 -17.72 13.60
C ILE A 72 12.49 -17.89 14.83
N SER A 73 11.80 -19.00 14.89
CA SER A 73 10.98 -19.36 16.03
C SER A 73 11.37 -20.73 16.55
N PHE A 74 11.66 -20.79 17.85
CA PHE A 74 11.95 -22.03 18.57
C PHE A 74 10.80 -22.36 19.51
N ALA A 75 10.48 -23.65 19.67
CA ALA A 75 9.47 -24.13 20.61
C ALA A 75 9.92 -23.95 22.07
N HIS A 76 11.21 -24.08 22.33
CA HIS A 76 11.79 -23.95 23.68
C HIS A 76 12.88 -22.87 23.69
N SER A 77 13.07 -22.23 24.81
CA SER A 77 14.22 -21.37 25.08
C SER A 77 15.47 -22.22 25.40
N GLY A 78 16.63 -21.55 25.44
CA GLY A 78 17.89 -22.25 25.74
C GLY A 78 17.94 -22.93 27.14
N ASP A 79 17.07 -22.52 28.04
CA ASP A 79 16.83 -23.09 29.38
C ASP A 79 15.72 -24.17 29.40
N GLY A 80 15.18 -24.57 28.23
CA GLY A 80 14.19 -25.63 28.11
C GLY A 80 12.72 -25.19 28.32
N GLN A 81 12.46 -23.90 28.60
CA GLN A 81 11.12 -23.42 28.81
C GLN A 81 10.40 -23.27 27.47
N ASP A 82 9.08 -23.57 27.46
CA ASP A 82 8.22 -23.44 26.30
C ASP A 82 8.06 -21.98 25.90
N LYS A 83 8.24 -21.69 24.60
CA LYS A 83 7.97 -20.39 24.01
C LYS A 83 6.56 -20.35 23.41
N PRO A 84 5.58 -19.68 24.05
CA PRO A 84 4.20 -19.61 23.54
C PRO A 84 4.11 -18.95 22.17
N ALA A 85 5.07 -18.11 21.80
CA ALA A 85 5.15 -17.48 20.48
C ALA A 85 5.24 -18.50 19.34
N HIS A 86 5.95 -19.62 19.53
CA HIS A 86 6.07 -20.68 18.53
C HIS A 86 4.73 -21.38 18.27
N SER A 87 3.98 -21.68 19.31
CA SER A 87 2.65 -22.27 19.21
C SER A 87 1.66 -21.30 18.57
N LYS A 88 1.65 -20.03 18.96
CA LYS A 88 0.87 -18.97 18.32
C LYS A 88 1.20 -18.85 16.83
N LEU A 89 2.49 -18.82 16.48
CA LEU A 89 2.95 -18.72 15.10
C LEU A 89 2.39 -19.84 14.23
N LYS A 90 2.31 -21.06 14.74
CA LYS A 90 1.79 -22.23 14.01
C LYS A 90 0.31 -22.10 13.64
N THR A 91 -0.45 -21.29 14.37
CA THR A 91 -1.88 -21.04 14.08
C THR A 91 -2.11 -19.95 13.05
N LEU A 92 -1.07 -19.17 12.71
CA LEU A 92 -1.16 -18.05 11.79
C LEU A 92 -0.89 -18.47 10.35
N ASN A 93 -1.61 -17.85 9.43
CA ASN A 93 -1.45 -18.06 8.00
C ASN A 93 -0.41 -17.10 7.40
N SER A 94 0.12 -17.46 6.23
CA SER A 94 0.88 -16.52 5.41
C SER A 94 0.04 -15.28 5.12
N HIS A 95 0.72 -14.14 4.94
CA HIS A 95 0.12 -12.81 4.72
C HIS A 95 -0.64 -12.21 5.91
N THR A 96 -0.71 -12.88 7.05
CA THR A 96 -1.28 -12.29 8.27
C THR A 96 -0.47 -11.07 8.70
N PRO A 97 -1.09 -9.89 8.89
CA PRO A 97 -0.42 -8.75 9.48
C PRO A 97 -0.19 -8.97 10.97
N VAL A 98 1.03 -8.73 11.41
CA VAL A 98 1.45 -9.02 12.80
C VAL A 98 2.28 -7.90 13.38
N VAL A 99 2.26 -7.81 14.71
CA VAL A 99 3.31 -7.20 15.53
C VAL A 99 4.15 -8.31 16.10
N ILE A 100 5.46 -8.21 15.97
CA ILE A 100 6.39 -9.14 16.57
C ILE A 100 7.33 -8.43 17.53
N ARG A 101 7.75 -9.15 18.56
CA ARG A 101 8.85 -8.78 19.45
C ARG A 101 9.92 -9.85 19.37
N GLY A 102 11.19 -9.46 19.18
CA GLY A 102 12.28 -10.40 19.03
C GLY A 102 13.63 -9.75 19.26
N VAL A 103 14.68 -10.58 19.26
CA VAL A 103 16.07 -10.14 19.38
C VAL A 103 16.77 -10.34 18.04
N LEU A 104 17.48 -9.31 17.60
CA LEU A 104 18.32 -9.40 16.41
C LEU A 104 19.48 -10.34 16.64
N LYS A 105 19.70 -11.26 15.72
CA LYS A 105 20.86 -12.15 15.67
C LYS A 105 21.61 -11.95 14.36
N ALA A 106 22.93 -12.16 14.40
CA ALA A 106 23.72 -12.20 13.17
C ALA A 106 23.30 -13.41 12.33
N ARG A 107 23.02 -13.18 11.06
CA ARG A 107 22.67 -14.24 10.12
C ARG A 107 23.90 -14.67 9.34
N LYS A 108 24.11 -15.98 9.24
CA LYS A 108 25.11 -16.52 8.31
C LYS A 108 24.58 -16.36 6.88
N PRO A 109 25.39 -15.86 5.93
CA PRO A 109 24.95 -15.71 4.54
C PRO A 109 24.43 -17.04 4.01
N ALA A 110 23.15 -17.09 3.65
CA ALA A 110 22.57 -18.26 3.02
C ALA A 110 22.88 -18.23 1.52
N LYS A 111 23.32 -19.36 0.96
CA LYS A 111 23.41 -19.54 -0.48
C LYS A 111 21.97 -19.74 -1.02
N GLY A 112 21.39 -18.71 -1.61
CA GLY A 112 20.10 -18.77 -2.29
C GLY A 112 19.29 -17.49 -2.12
N ASP A 113 19.09 -16.77 -3.20
CA ASP A 113 18.13 -15.68 -3.28
C ASP A 113 16.73 -16.26 -3.24
N PHE A 114 15.89 -15.72 -2.36
CA PHE A 114 14.47 -16.00 -2.37
C PHE A 114 13.82 -15.22 -3.53
N THR A 115 13.28 -15.95 -4.47
CA THR A 115 12.71 -15.48 -5.74
C THR A 115 11.35 -14.77 -5.62
N SER A 116 11.12 -13.96 -4.60
CA SER A 116 9.83 -13.28 -4.41
C SER A 116 9.80 -11.81 -4.85
N GLY A 117 10.87 -11.32 -5.48
CA GLY A 117 10.97 -9.90 -5.89
C GLY A 117 11.05 -8.90 -4.72
N ILE A 118 11.07 -9.37 -3.48
CA ILE A 118 11.21 -8.57 -2.25
C ILE A 118 12.65 -8.70 -1.76
N LYS A 119 13.34 -7.57 -1.53
CA LYS A 119 14.72 -7.55 -1.03
C LYS A 119 14.79 -8.23 0.33
N MET A 120 15.58 -9.28 0.48
CA MET A 120 15.84 -9.92 1.77
C MET A 120 17.01 -9.23 2.48
N ILE A 121 16.83 -8.89 3.77
CA ILE A 121 17.92 -8.44 4.64
C ILE A 121 18.69 -9.68 5.10
N ASN A 122 19.95 -9.79 4.72
CA ASN A 122 20.74 -11.01 4.84
C ASN A 122 21.78 -11.00 5.98
N ASN A 123 22.05 -9.85 6.57
CA ASN A 123 23.06 -9.70 7.64
C ASN A 123 22.50 -10.00 9.04
N VAL A 124 21.17 -9.88 9.21
CA VAL A 124 20.50 -10.12 10.49
C VAL A 124 19.26 -10.99 10.31
N GLU A 125 18.87 -11.63 11.39
CA GLU A 125 17.62 -12.38 11.54
C GLU A 125 17.01 -12.06 12.91
N VAL A 126 15.73 -12.32 13.09
CA VAL A 126 15.01 -12.01 14.34
C VAL A 126 14.63 -13.29 15.04
N ASP A 127 15.17 -13.52 16.24
CA ASP A 127 14.70 -14.58 17.15
C ASP A 127 13.41 -14.15 17.82
N LEU A 128 12.33 -14.85 17.50
CA LEU A 128 10.98 -14.50 17.92
C LEU A 128 10.77 -14.73 19.42
N ILE A 129 10.36 -13.67 20.15
CA ILE A 129 9.97 -13.71 21.56
C ILE A 129 8.45 -13.74 21.69
N ASP A 130 7.75 -12.85 20.98
CA ASP A 130 6.28 -12.80 20.97
C ASP A 130 5.76 -12.39 19.62
N ILE A 131 4.52 -12.80 19.33
CA ILE A 131 3.80 -12.50 18.10
C ILE A 131 2.32 -12.24 18.39
N GLN A 132 1.81 -11.17 17.83
CA GLN A 132 0.43 -10.77 17.95
C GLN A 132 -0.16 -10.45 16.56
N PRO A 133 -1.19 -11.17 16.10
CA PRO A 133 -1.87 -10.82 14.85
C PRO A 133 -2.67 -9.54 15.04
N LEU A 134 -2.62 -8.66 14.02
CA LEU A 134 -3.40 -7.42 13.99
C LEU A 134 -4.85 -7.68 13.57
N ASN A 135 -5.03 -8.64 12.68
CA ASN A 135 -6.35 -9.15 12.27
C ASN A 135 -6.23 -10.60 11.80
N LYS A 136 -7.38 -11.26 11.63
CA LYS A 136 -7.43 -12.60 11.03
C LYS A 136 -7.27 -12.50 9.51
N PHE A 137 -6.43 -13.35 8.95
CA PHE A 137 -6.32 -13.51 7.50
C PHE A 137 -7.03 -14.82 7.08
N PRO A 138 -7.93 -14.80 6.08
CA PRO A 138 -8.65 -15.97 5.65
C PRO A 138 -7.71 -17.10 5.21
N LYS A 139 -8.06 -18.35 5.54
CA LYS A 139 -7.24 -19.53 5.22
C LYS A 139 -7.34 -19.94 3.75
N ASP A 140 -8.43 -19.59 3.13
CA ASP A 140 -8.81 -19.95 1.75
C ASP A 140 -8.16 -19.04 0.69
N ILE A 141 -7.51 -17.96 1.12
CA ILE A 141 -6.76 -17.12 0.19
C ILE A 141 -5.36 -17.72 -0.05
N ILE A 142 -5.24 -18.46 -1.14
CA ILE A 142 -3.96 -18.98 -1.62
C ILE A 142 -3.39 -17.99 -2.61
N VAL A 143 -2.18 -17.50 -2.35
CA VAL A 143 -1.47 -16.57 -3.21
C VAL A 143 -0.27 -17.25 -3.83
N THR A 144 -0.31 -17.44 -5.14
CA THR A 144 0.79 -17.93 -5.97
C THR A 144 1.17 -16.87 -7.01
N SER A 145 2.28 -17.05 -7.71
CA SER A 145 2.69 -16.16 -8.81
C SER A 145 1.67 -16.11 -9.97
N GLU A 146 0.87 -17.16 -10.10
CA GLU A 146 -0.13 -17.32 -11.17
C GLU A 146 -1.55 -16.98 -10.73
N THR A 147 -1.74 -16.60 -9.46
CA THR A 147 -3.09 -16.33 -8.95
C THR A 147 -3.65 -15.08 -9.59
N PHE A 148 -4.74 -15.24 -10.33
CA PHE A 148 -5.57 -14.14 -10.82
C PHE A 148 -6.63 -13.77 -9.78
N PHE A 149 -6.66 -12.51 -9.38
CA PHE A 149 -7.66 -12.00 -8.46
C PHE A 149 -8.78 -11.28 -9.23
N PRO A 150 -10.04 -11.61 -8.97
CA PRO A 150 -11.17 -10.89 -9.57
C PRO A 150 -11.22 -9.42 -9.09
N PRO A 151 -11.97 -8.54 -9.76
CA PRO A 151 -12.04 -7.11 -9.43
C PRO A 151 -12.41 -6.82 -7.97
N GLU A 152 -13.24 -7.66 -7.35
CA GLU A 152 -13.65 -7.56 -5.94
C GLU A 152 -12.48 -7.76 -4.98
N GLN A 153 -11.43 -8.45 -5.42
CA GLN A 153 -10.21 -8.72 -4.67
C GLN A 153 -9.02 -7.88 -5.17
N ARG A 154 -9.29 -6.72 -5.75
CA ARG A 154 -8.27 -5.82 -6.31
C ARG A 154 -7.16 -5.48 -5.33
N HIS A 155 -7.46 -5.38 -4.04
CA HIS A 155 -6.49 -5.14 -2.98
C HIS A 155 -5.44 -6.27 -2.87
N LEU A 156 -5.83 -7.52 -3.08
CA LEU A 156 -4.90 -8.66 -3.11
C LEU A 156 -4.04 -8.63 -4.37
N GLN A 157 -4.63 -8.31 -5.52
CA GLN A 157 -3.88 -8.15 -6.76
C GLN A 157 -2.81 -7.07 -6.65
N ILE A 158 -3.16 -5.88 -6.14
CA ILE A 158 -2.19 -4.79 -5.93
C ILE A 158 -1.11 -5.22 -4.92
N ARG A 159 -1.49 -5.95 -3.87
CA ARG A 159 -0.57 -6.42 -2.85
C ARG A 159 0.45 -7.43 -3.37
N THR A 160 0.04 -8.35 -4.22
CA THR A 160 0.87 -9.47 -4.68
C THR A 160 1.60 -9.17 -5.98
N ASN A 161 1.06 -8.29 -6.82
CA ASN A 161 1.68 -7.91 -8.08
C ASN A 161 2.55 -6.65 -7.89
N LYS A 162 3.87 -6.87 -7.95
CA LYS A 162 4.86 -5.79 -7.81
C LYS A 162 4.75 -4.76 -8.92
N GLU A 163 4.50 -5.17 -10.16
CA GLU A 163 4.42 -4.27 -11.31
C GLU A 163 3.28 -3.27 -11.16
N ILE A 164 2.11 -3.72 -10.68
CA ILE A 164 0.97 -2.82 -10.42
C ILE A 164 1.31 -1.82 -9.32
N ARG A 165 1.96 -2.26 -8.23
CA ARG A 165 2.39 -1.34 -7.16
C ARG A 165 3.40 -0.33 -7.66
N ASP A 166 4.42 -0.80 -8.38
CA ASP A 166 5.46 0.07 -8.92
C ASP A 166 4.88 1.09 -9.90
N ALA A 167 3.90 0.70 -10.73
CA ALA A 167 3.20 1.60 -11.63
C ALA A 167 2.42 2.69 -10.87
N LEU A 168 1.74 2.34 -9.76
CA LEU A 168 1.04 3.32 -8.92
C LEU A 168 2.01 4.31 -8.26
N LEU A 169 3.12 3.81 -7.70
CA LEU A 169 4.16 4.64 -7.09
C LEU A 169 4.86 5.53 -8.12
N PHE A 170 5.16 4.98 -9.29
CA PHE A 170 5.75 5.73 -10.39
C PHE A 170 4.84 6.86 -10.86
N ARG A 171 3.53 6.58 -11.04
CA ARG A 171 2.54 7.61 -11.39
C ARG A 171 2.50 8.75 -10.35
N ALA A 172 2.48 8.41 -9.07
CA ALA A 172 2.51 9.42 -7.99
C ALA A 172 3.76 10.29 -8.07
N LYS A 173 4.93 9.67 -8.27
CA LYS A 173 6.21 10.37 -8.40
C LYS A 173 6.25 11.28 -9.64
N VAL A 174 5.74 10.83 -10.79
CA VAL A 174 5.65 11.65 -12.00
C VAL A 174 4.78 12.88 -11.75
N ALA A 175 3.61 12.71 -11.13
CA ALA A 175 2.74 13.84 -10.81
C ALA A 175 3.41 14.84 -9.86
N ASP A 176 4.17 14.36 -8.88
CA ASP A 176 4.90 15.22 -7.94
C ASP A 176 6.02 16.00 -8.62
N ILE A 177 6.81 15.35 -9.48
CA ILE A 177 7.85 16.02 -10.28
C ILE A 177 7.24 17.10 -11.20
N CYS A 178 6.12 16.79 -11.86
CA CYS A 178 5.42 17.78 -12.69
C CYS A 178 4.98 19.00 -11.87
N ARG A 179 4.43 18.79 -10.66
CA ARG A 179 4.05 19.89 -9.76
C ARG A 179 5.26 20.73 -9.35
N GLN A 180 6.35 20.07 -8.96
CA GLN A 180 7.56 20.76 -8.54
C GLN A 180 8.10 21.64 -9.67
N GLN A 181 8.29 21.08 -10.85
CA GLN A 181 8.83 21.83 -12.00
C GLN A 181 7.95 23.02 -12.41
N LEU A 182 6.62 22.82 -12.44
CA LEU A 182 5.71 23.90 -12.80
C LEU A 182 5.67 25.01 -11.73
N ARG A 183 5.78 24.66 -10.44
CA ARG A 183 5.88 25.67 -9.37
C ARG A 183 7.19 26.45 -9.42
N GLU A 184 8.31 25.80 -9.77
CA GLU A 184 9.61 26.48 -9.97
C GLU A 184 9.53 27.51 -11.12
N GLU A 185 8.71 27.22 -12.13
CA GLU A 185 8.37 28.14 -13.23
C GLU A 185 7.26 29.15 -12.89
N GLU A 186 6.88 29.26 -11.63
CA GLU A 186 5.85 30.19 -11.11
C GLU A 186 4.40 29.90 -11.61
N PHE A 187 4.11 28.69 -12.06
CA PHE A 187 2.74 28.30 -12.36
C PHE A 187 1.95 28.05 -11.09
N LEU A 188 0.70 28.53 -11.05
CA LEU A 188 -0.25 28.27 -9.96
C LEU A 188 -1.06 27.01 -10.23
N GLU A 189 -1.11 26.08 -9.26
CA GLU A 189 -1.99 24.91 -9.33
C GLU A 189 -3.42 25.35 -8.99
N ILE A 190 -4.33 25.21 -9.94
CA ILE A 190 -5.75 25.62 -9.77
C ILE A 190 -6.63 24.44 -10.17
N GLU A 191 -7.54 24.03 -9.27
CA GLU A 191 -8.57 23.05 -9.56
C GLU A 191 -9.79 23.70 -10.20
N THR A 192 -10.35 23.01 -11.18
CA THR A 192 -11.59 23.43 -11.86
C THR A 192 -12.71 22.42 -11.58
N PRO A 193 -13.99 22.86 -11.57
CA PRO A 193 -15.13 21.97 -11.34
C PRO A 193 -15.21 20.83 -12.35
N LEU A 194 -15.55 19.63 -11.86
CA LEU A 194 -15.86 18.47 -12.70
C LEU A 194 -17.30 18.45 -13.17
N LEU A 195 -18.22 19.03 -12.41
CA LEU A 195 -19.63 19.16 -12.81
C LEU A 195 -19.84 20.53 -13.45
N PHE A 196 -19.99 20.57 -14.75
CA PHE A 196 -20.09 21.80 -15.51
C PHE A 196 -21.19 21.71 -16.56
N LYS A 197 -21.45 22.79 -17.26
CA LYS A 197 -22.35 22.78 -18.43
C LYS A 197 -21.68 22.06 -19.60
N SER A 198 -22.49 21.52 -20.50
CA SER A 198 -22.02 20.99 -21.78
C SER A 198 -21.22 22.03 -22.56
N THR A 199 -20.14 21.57 -23.20
CA THR A 199 -19.26 22.39 -24.03
C THR A 199 -19.21 21.85 -25.45
N PRO A 200 -19.16 22.71 -26.48
CA PRO A 200 -19.16 22.27 -27.87
C PRO A 200 -17.81 21.70 -28.31
N GLU A 201 -17.13 20.95 -27.46
CA GLU A 201 -15.90 20.24 -27.80
C GLU A 201 -16.19 18.91 -28.48
N GLY A 202 -15.38 18.48 -29.43
CA GLY A 202 -15.71 17.50 -30.48
C GLY A 202 -16.00 16.04 -30.06
N ALA A 203 -15.80 15.63 -28.82
CA ALA A 203 -16.15 14.29 -28.35
C ALA A 203 -17.54 14.25 -27.68
N ARG A 204 -18.15 13.06 -27.57
CA ARG A 204 -19.34 12.90 -26.75
C ARG A 204 -18.99 13.09 -25.28
N GLU A 205 -19.91 13.72 -24.55
CA GLU A 205 -19.78 14.00 -23.13
C GLU A 205 -20.52 12.95 -22.29
N PHE A 206 -19.95 12.62 -21.14
CA PHE A 206 -20.71 11.91 -20.12
C PHE A 206 -21.63 12.89 -19.38
N LEU A 207 -22.93 12.61 -19.40
CA LEU A 207 -23.92 13.43 -18.73
C LEU A 207 -24.25 12.89 -17.34
N VAL A 208 -24.26 13.76 -16.35
CA VAL A 208 -24.64 13.47 -14.98
C VAL A 208 -26.01 14.09 -14.70
N PRO A 209 -27.09 13.30 -14.57
CA PRO A 209 -28.43 13.82 -14.30
C PRO A 209 -28.49 14.62 -13.01
N THR A 210 -29.21 15.74 -13.02
CA THR A 210 -29.51 16.50 -11.80
C THR A 210 -30.81 16.02 -11.16
N ARG A 211 -31.10 16.55 -9.96
CA ARG A 211 -32.40 16.31 -9.31
C ARG A 211 -33.58 16.96 -10.06
N THR A 212 -33.29 17.99 -10.88
CA THR A 212 -34.30 18.66 -11.70
C THR A 212 -34.45 17.93 -13.01
N LYS A 213 -35.65 17.45 -13.30
CA LYS A 213 -35.98 16.73 -14.55
C LYS A 213 -35.61 17.58 -15.78
N GLY A 214 -34.91 16.98 -16.72
CA GLY A 214 -34.48 17.60 -17.97
C GLY A 214 -33.18 18.40 -17.89
N LEU A 215 -32.54 18.48 -16.73
CA LEU A 215 -31.23 19.11 -16.56
C LEU A 215 -30.15 18.08 -16.22
N ALA A 216 -28.96 18.26 -16.82
CA ALA A 216 -27.79 17.45 -16.56
C ALA A 216 -26.54 18.33 -16.52
N TYR A 217 -25.54 17.88 -15.71
CA TYR A 217 -24.18 18.34 -15.84
C TYR A 217 -23.46 17.51 -16.88
N ALA A 218 -22.42 18.07 -17.48
CA ALA A 218 -21.47 17.33 -18.30
C ALA A 218 -20.14 17.17 -17.55
N LEU A 219 -19.49 16.00 -17.67
CA LEU A 219 -18.12 15.81 -17.21
C LEU A 219 -17.15 16.42 -18.23
N PRO A 220 -16.06 17.09 -17.79
CA PRO A 220 -15.19 17.84 -18.68
C PRO A 220 -14.36 16.90 -19.55
N GLN A 221 -14.36 17.14 -20.84
CA GLN A 221 -13.44 16.52 -21.78
C GLN A 221 -12.02 17.10 -21.65
N SER A 222 -11.96 18.36 -21.25
CA SER A 222 -10.75 19.15 -21.01
C SER A 222 -11.15 20.44 -20.26
N PRO A 223 -10.31 20.98 -19.37
CA PRO A 223 -10.60 22.23 -18.66
C PRO A 223 -10.37 23.49 -19.52
N GLN A 224 -10.53 23.41 -20.83
CA GLN A 224 -10.15 24.47 -21.77
C GLN A 224 -10.88 25.79 -21.53
N GLN A 225 -12.19 25.77 -21.25
CA GLN A 225 -12.94 27.00 -20.97
C GLN A 225 -12.46 27.71 -19.71
N TYR A 226 -12.18 26.95 -18.65
CA TYR A 226 -11.63 27.52 -17.43
C TYR A 226 -10.23 28.10 -17.63
N LYS A 227 -9.39 27.47 -18.44
CA LYS A 227 -8.11 28.01 -18.84
C LYS A 227 -8.26 29.42 -19.43
N GLN A 228 -9.17 29.59 -20.36
CA GLN A 228 -9.43 30.88 -20.99
C GLN A 228 -9.94 31.92 -19.98
N ILE A 229 -10.85 31.52 -19.08
CA ILE A 229 -11.37 32.39 -18.02
C ILE A 229 -10.23 32.85 -17.09
N LEU A 230 -9.39 31.94 -16.63
CA LEU A 230 -8.27 32.24 -15.73
C LEU A 230 -7.29 33.22 -16.39
N MET A 231 -6.91 32.97 -17.64
CA MET A 231 -6.03 33.87 -18.38
C MET A 231 -6.65 35.27 -18.57
N ALA A 232 -7.93 35.33 -18.94
CA ALA A 232 -8.66 36.59 -19.07
C ALA A 232 -8.82 37.32 -17.72
N SER A 233 -8.79 36.59 -16.61
CA SER A 233 -8.88 37.15 -15.25
C SER A 233 -7.54 37.57 -14.66
N GLY A 234 -6.46 37.59 -15.46
CA GLY A 234 -5.15 38.05 -15.01
C GLY A 234 -4.27 36.98 -14.34
N ILE A 235 -4.57 35.68 -14.53
CA ILE A 235 -3.74 34.56 -14.10
C ILE A 235 -3.00 34.00 -15.32
N PRO A 236 -1.79 34.52 -15.63
CA PRO A 236 -1.12 34.20 -16.89
C PRO A 236 -0.47 32.80 -16.88
N LYS A 237 -0.11 32.31 -15.71
CA LYS A 237 0.54 31.01 -15.52
C LYS A 237 -0.26 30.14 -14.56
N TYR A 238 -0.97 29.18 -15.08
CA TYR A 238 -1.69 28.21 -14.28
C TYR A 238 -1.40 26.77 -14.75
N PHE A 239 -1.53 25.80 -13.87
CA PHE A 239 -1.57 24.42 -14.26
C PHE A 239 -2.58 23.61 -13.43
N GLN A 240 -2.94 22.46 -13.96
CA GLN A 240 -3.83 21.52 -13.32
C GLN A 240 -3.46 20.09 -13.73
N ILE A 241 -3.47 19.15 -12.79
CA ILE A 241 -3.50 17.73 -13.08
C ILE A 241 -4.97 17.33 -13.17
N ALA A 242 -5.53 17.48 -14.36
CA ALA A 242 -6.96 17.35 -14.61
C ALA A 242 -7.38 15.92 -14.93
N ARG A 243 -8.52 15.50 -14.38
CA ARG A 243 -9.25 14.33 -14.87
C ARG A 243 -10.13 14.76 -16.03
N CYS A 244 -10.02 14.01 -17.12
CA CYS A 244 -10.76 14.25 -18.35
C CYS A 244 -11.56 13.01 -18.71
N PHE A 245 -12.76 13.24 -19.27
CA PHE A 245 -13.72 12.20 -19.58
C PHE A 245 -14.17 12.33 -21.03
N ARG A 246 -14.13 11.24 -21.79
CA ARG A 246 -14.57 11.22 -23.20
C ARG A 246 -15.35 9.96 -23.47
N ASP A 247 -16.56 10.09 -23.95
CA ASP A 247 -17.41 9.00 -24.41
C ASP A 247 -17.15 8.74 -25.89
N GLU A 248 -15.96 8.22 -26.18
CA GLU A 248 -15.51 7.87 -27.53
C GLU A 248 -15.38 6.35 -27.67
N ASP A 249 -15.26 5.88 -28.92
CA ASP A 249 -15.03 4.48 -29.21
C ASP A 249 -13.74 4.00 -28.53
N HIS A 250 -13.84 2.91 -27.78
CA HIS A 250 -12.74 2.35 -27.04
C HIS A 250 -11.74 1.67 -27.97
N ARG A 251 -10.55 2.24 -28.06
CA ARG A 251 -9.37 1.59 -28.62
C ARG A 251 -8.52 1.05 -27.49
N ALA A 252 -7.61 0.11 -27.78
CA ALA A 252 -6.74 -0.51 -26.76
C ALA A 252 -5.89 0.49 -25.96
N ASP A 253 -5.61 1.66 -26.55
CA ASP A 253 -4.79 2.74 -26.00
C ASP A 253 -5.62 3.90 -25.40
N ARG A 254 -6.96 3.82 -25.41
CA ARG A 254 -7.84 4.88 -24.93
C ARG A 254 -8.71 4.42 -23.77
N GLN A 255 -8.83 5.28 -22.78
CA GLN A 255 -9.72 5.08 -21.64
C GLN A 255 -10.76 6.21 -21.58
N PRO A 256 -12.00 5.92 -21.15
CA PRO A 256 -13.04 6.93 -21.01
C PRO A 256 -12.72 7.98 -19.94
N GLU A 257 -11.93 7.62 -18.96
CA GLU A 257 -11.36 8.51 -17.94
C GLU A 257 -9.84 8.47 -18.00
N PHE A 258 -9.20 9.63 -18.11
CA PHE A 258 -7.74 9.75 -18.12
C PHE A 258 -7.29 11.05 -17.45
N THR A 259 -6.02 11.10 -17.10
CA THR A 259 -5.42 12.27 -16.44
C THR A 259 -4.50 13.00 -17.41
N GLN A 260 -4.61 14.32 -17.44
CA GLN A 260 -3.74 15.20 -18.22
C GLN A 260 -3.11 16.26 -17.31
N VAL A 261 -1.86 16.60 -17.59
CA VAL A 261 -1.27 17.85 -17.10
C VAL A 261 -1.67 18.94 -18.10
N ARG A 262 -2.29 20.00 -17.62
CA ARG A 262 -2.74 21.13 -18.43
C ARG A 262 -2.11 22.42 -17.89
N THR A 263 -1.50 23.17 -18.76
CA THR A 263 -0.87 24.46 -18.50
C THR A 263 -1.44 25.51 -19.42
#